data_1d10d954e49687afa300518e85b305b4
#
_entry.id   1d10d954e49687afa300518e85b305b4
#
_cell.length_a   1.000
_cell.length_b   1.000
_cell.length_c   1.000
_cell.angle_alpha   90.00
_cell.angle_beta   90.00
_cell.angle_gamma   90.00
#
_symmetry.space_group_name_H-M   'P 1'
#
loop_
_entity.id
_entity.type
_entity.pdbx_description
1 polymer ?
#
loop_
_entity_poly.entity_id
_entity_poly.type
_entity_poly.pdbx_seq_one_letter_code
_entity_poly.pdbx_strand_id
1 'polypeptide(L)'
;MLMILDGFGLNPSAYGNAVAAARTPNLDAIFAKYPHIKLAASGLAVGLPEGQMGNSEVGHLNIGAGRIVYQELTRITKAIEDEIFFDNLPLNHAVRHVKETGGTLHVFGLL
;
A
#
# COMPACT_ATOMS: atom_id res chain seq x y z
N MET A 1 19.36 -14.18 -9.36
CA MET A 1 18.25 -13.70 -10.21
C MET A 1 17.03 -13.55 -9.33
N LEU A 2 16.32 -12.41 -9.38
CA LEU A 2 15.01 -12.23 -8.77
C LEU A 2 13.95 -12.36 -9.87
N MET A 3 12.94 -13.20 -9.64
CA MET A 3 11.80 -13.36 -10.54
C MET A 3 10.54 -12.90 -9.81
N ILE A 4 9.85 -11.92 -10.37
CA ILE A 4 8.58 -11.40 -9.86
C ILE A 4 7.47 -11.82 -10.82
N LEU A 5 6.52 -12.60 -10.31
CA LEU A 5 5.35 -13.04 -11.08
C LEU A 5 4.19 -12.07 -10.78
N ASP A 6 4.26 -10.89 -11.39
CA ASP A 6 3.24 -9.85 -11.22
C ASP A 6 1.91 -10.27 -11.84
N GLY A 7 0.81 -10.09 -11.09
CA GLY A 7 -0.51 -10.55 -11.51
C GLY A 7 -0.76 -12.05 -11.37
N PHE A 8 0.21 -12.81 -10.88
CA PHE A 8 0.07 -14.26 -10.67
C PHE A 8 -0.69 -14.54 -9.37
N GLY A 9 -2.01 -14.56 -9.47
CA GLY A 9 -2.89 -14.83 -8.33
C GLY A 9 -2.86 -16.31 -7.92
N LEU A 10 -2.94 -16.56 -6.64
CA LEU A 10 -3.00 -17.90 -6.06
C LEU A 10 -4.42 -18.18 -5.57
N ASN A 11 -5.10 -19.13 -6.19
CA ASN A 11 -6.43 -19.57 -5.83
C ASN A 11 -6.48 -21.10 -5.73
N PRO A 12 -6.98 -21.67 -4.63
CA PRO A 12 -7.10 -23.14 -4.50
C PRO A 12 -8.17 -23.75 -5.39
N SER A 13 -9.14 -22.95 -5.88
CA SER A 13 -10.18 -23.41 -6.80
C SER A 13 -9.60 -23.68 -8.19
N ALA A 14 -9.99 -24.81 -8.78
CA ALA A 14 -9.70 -25.10 -10.18
C ALA A 14 -10.68 -24.42 -11.16
N TYR A 15 -11.84 -23.98 -10.67
CA TYR A 15 -12.87 -23.35 -11.50
C TYR A 15 -12.43 -21.94 -11.93
N GLY A 16 -12.40 -21.69 -13.23
CA GLY A 16 -11.97 -20.41 -13.79
C GLY A 16 -10.49 -20.06 -13.55
N ASN A 17 -9.68 -21.01 -13.11
CA ASN A 17 -8.28 -20.80 -12.75
C ASN A 17 -7.36 -21.28 -13.87
N ALA A 18 -6.98 -20.36 -14.75
CA ALA A 18 -6.10 -20.65 -15.88
C ALA A 18 -4.69 -21.11 -15.43
N VAL A 19 -4.21 -20.64 -14.29
CA VAL A 19 -2.92 -21.05 -13.72
C VAL A 19 -2.95 -22.52 -13.34
N ALA A 20 -4.02 -22.96 -12.63
CA ALA A 20 -4.18 -24.36 -12.25
C ALA A 20 -4.44 -25.28 -13.44
N ALA A 21 -5.05 -24.78 -14.52
CA ALA A 21 -5.32 -25.54 -15.74
C ALA A 21 -4.11 -25.59 -16.70
N ALA A 22 -3.16 -24.70 -16.56
CA ALA A 22 -2.01 -24.63 -17.45
C ALA A 22 -1.01 -25.73 -17.18
N ARG A 23 -0.35 -26.21 -18.25
CA ARG A 23 0.77 -27.13 -18.16
C ARG A 23 2.07 -26.34 -17.96
N THR A 24 2.60 -26.34 -16.74
CA THR A 24 3.71 -25.46 -16.33
C THR A 24 4.95 -26.20 -15.80
N PRO A 25 5.50 -27.21 -16.52
CA PRO A 25 6.54 -28.07 -15.98
C PRO A 25 7.82 -27.34 -15.55
N ASN A 26 8.17 -26.24 -16.23
CA ASN A 26 9.33 -25.44 -15.88
C ASN A 26 9.11 -24.60 -14.62
N LEU A 27 7.93 -23.96 -14.47
CA LEU A 27 7.57 -23.24 -13.24
C LEU A 27 7.45 -24.19 -12.06
N ASP A 28 6.83 -25.35 -12.25
CA ASP A 28 6.71 -26.38 -11.22
C ASP A 28 8.09 -26.81 -10.71
N ALA A 29 9.04 -27.04 -11.63
CA ALA A 29 10.42 -27.37 -11.29
C ALA A 29 11.14 -26.23 -10.56
N ILE A 30 10.91 -24.97 -10.94
CA ILE A 30 11.47 -23.79 -10.27
C ILE A 30 10.91 -23.68 -8.85
N PHE A 31 9.59 -23.78 -8.67
CA PHE A 31 8.95 -23.73 -7.36
C PHE A 31 9.40 -24.88 -6.44
N ALA A 32 9.61 -26.07 -7.00
CA ALA A 32 10.09 -27.19 -6.22
C ALA A 32 11.57 -27.05 -5.76
N LYS A 33 12.40 -26.37 -6.57
CA LYS A 33 13.86 -26.34 -6.37
C LYS A 33 14.37 -25.09 -5.69
N TYR A 34 13.73 -23.93 -5.90
CA TYR A 34 14.25 -22.64 -5.48
C TYR A 34 13.38 -21.98 -4.40
N PRO A 35 13.97 -21.17 -3.51
CA PRO A 35 13.20 -20.39 -2.54
C PRO A 35 12.19 -19.47 -3.23
N HIS A 36 10.98 -19.44 -2.72
CA HIS A 36 9.92 -18.55 -3.18
C HIS A 36 9.04 -18.10 -2.02
N ILE A 37 8.43 -16.95 -2.16
CA ILE A 37 7.50 -16.38 -1.17
C ILE A 37 6.26 -15.83 -1.87
N LYS A 38 5.18 -15.73 -1.10
CA LYS A 38 3.96 -15.02 -1.49
C LYS A 38 4.04 -13.58 -1.00
N LEU A 39 3.65 -12.63 -1.85
CA LEU A 39 3.55 -11.24 -1.48
C LEU A 39 2.09 -10.85 -1.32
N ALA A 40 1.78 -10.09 -0.28
CA ALA A 40 0.50 -9.40 -0.20
C ALA A 40 0.45 -8.31 -1.28
N ALA A 41 -0.69 -8.20 -1.97
CA ALA A 41 -0.84 -7.33 -3.13
C ALA A 41 -1.96 -6.29 -2.95
N SER A 42 -2.43 -6.06 -1.72
CA SER A 42 -3.55 -5.14 -1.45
C SER A 42 -3.45 -4.51 -0.06
N GLY A 43 -4.20 -3.46 0.16
CA GLY A 43 -4.39 -2.81 1.44
C GLY A 43 -3.11 -2.25 2.04
N LEU A 44 -3.03 -2.24 3.36
CA LEU A 44 -1.92 -1.66 4.11
C LEU A 44 -0.56 -2.31 3.79
N ALA A 45 -0.55 -3.57 3.39
CA ALA A 45 0.67 -4.29 3.04
C ALA A 45 1.39 -3.70 1.81
N VAL A 46 0.69 -2.93 0.99
CA VAL A 46 1.26 -2.20 -0.16
C VAL A 46 1.11 -0.69 -0.04
N GLY A 47 0.77 -0.20 1.15
CA GLY A 47 0.66 1.23 1.42
C GLY A 47 -0.65 1.89 1.00
N LEU A 48 -1.68 1.10 0.71
CA LEU A 48 -3.02 1.54 0.34
C LEU A 48 -4.01 1.41 1.50
N PRO A 49 -5.16 2.07 1.45
CA PRO A 49 -6.24 1.86 2.41
C PRO A 49 -6.65 0.39 2.52
N GLU A 50 -7.17 0.00 3.68
CA GLU A 50 -7.66 -1.36 3.92
C GLU A 50 -8.68 -1.77 2.85
N GLY A 51 -8.58 -3.02 2.36
CA GLY A 51 -9.47 -3.56 1.33
C GLY A 51 -9.24 -3.04 -0.09
N GLN A 52 -8.38 -2.06 -0.30
CA GLN A 52 -8.07 -1.57 -1.65
C GLN A 52 -7.11 -2.51 -2.36
N MET A 53 -7.49 -2.94 -3.58
CA MET A 53 -6.63 -3.75 -4.44
C MET A 53 -5.41 -2.93 -4.89
N GLY A 54 -4.23 -3.54 -4.80
CA GLY A 54 -2.99 -2.94 -5.28
C GLY A 54 -2.85 -2.97 -6.80
N ASN A 55 -1.73 -2.45 -7.25
CA ASN A 55 -1.32 -2.47 -8.64
C ASN A 55 0.21 -2.67 -8.73
N SER A 56 0.72 -2.81 -9.95
CA SER A 56 2.15 -3.05 -10.19
C SER A 56 3.02 -1.90 -9.67
N GLU A 57 2.56 -0.66 -9.76
CA GLU A 57 3.31 0.52 -9.32
C GLU A 57 3.61 0.47 -7.82
N VAL A 58 2.58 0.37 -6.98
CA VAL A 58 2.76 0.32 -5.52
C VAL A 58 3.51 -0.94 -5.09
N GLY A 59 3.26 -2.08 -5.73
CA GLY A 59 3.96 -3.34 -5.44
C GLY A 59 5.46 -3.23 -5.70
N HIS A 60 5.86 -2.79 -6.88
CA HIS A 60 7.28 -2.65 -7.24
C HIS A 60 7.96 -1.52 -6.44
N LEU A 61 7.24 -0.44 -6.12
CA LEU A 61 7.75 0.61 -5.24
C LEU A 61 8.14 0.05 -3.87
N ASN A 62 7.29 -0.77 -3.26
CA ASN A 62 7.57 -1.40 -1.96
C ASN A 62 8.75 -2.39 -2.04
N ILE A 63 8.82 -3.20 -3.11
CA ILE A 63 9.96 -4.11 -3.34
C ILE A 63 11.26 -3.32 -3.46
N GLY A 64 11.27 -2.25 -4.27
CA GLY A 64 12.45 -1.42 -4.47
C GLY A 64 12.87 -0.64 -3.23
N ALA A 65 11.91 -0.18 -2.43
CA ALA A 65 12.16 0.54 -1.19
C ALA A 65 12.58 -0.38 -0.03
N GLY A 66 12.34 -1.69 -0.11
CA GLY A 66 12.55 -2.64 0.98
C GLY A 66 11.68 -2.39 2.22
N ARG A 67 10.61 -1.64 2.08
CA ARG A 67 9.66 -1.30 3.15
C ARG A 67 8.31 -0.92 2.56
N ILE A 68 7.27 -0.88 3.38
CA ILE A 68 5.97 -0.33 2.97
C ILE A 68 6.09 1.18 2.79
N VAL A 69 5.72 1.66 1.60
CA VAL A 69 5.61 3.09 1.26
C VAL A 69 4.13 3.44 1.24
N TYR A 70 3.67 4.07 2.31
CA TYR A 70 2.27 4.51 2.40
C TYR A 70 1.97 5.60 1.38
N GLN A 71 0.91 5.38 0.60
CA GLN A 71 0.37 6.40 -0.30
C GLN A 71 -0.23 7.56 0.52
N GLU A 72 -0.39 8.74 -0.11
CA GLU A 72 -0.77 9.97 0.60
C GLU A 72 -1.98 9.81 1.53
N LEU A 73 -3.07 9.23 1.03
CA LEU A 73 -4.27 9.02 1.83
C LEU A 73 -4.00 8.13 3.06
N THR A 74 -3.36 6.98 2.84
CA THR A 74 -3.01 6.05 3.92
C THR A 74 -2.04 6.68 4.92
N ARG A 75 -1.08 7.47 4.43
CA ARG A 75 -0.10 8.17 5.27
C ARG A 75 -0.77 9.20 6.18
N ILE A 76 -1.73 9.97 5.64
CA ILE A 76 -2.49 10.96 6.41
C ILE A 76 -3.38 10.27 7.43
N THR A 77 -4.12 9.22 7.02
CA THR A 77 -4.96 8.44 7.91
C THR A 77 -4.16 7.88 9.08
N LYS A 78 -3.02 7.25 8.78
CA LYS A 78 -2.14 6.75 9.84
C LYS A 78 -1.60 7.85 10.75
N ALA A 79 -1.24 9.00 10.20
CA ALA A 79 -0.77 10.11 11.01
C ALA A 79 -1.84 10.64 11.98
N ILE A 80 -3.12 10.55 11.60
CA ILE A 80 -4.25 10.88 12.47
C ILE A 80 -4.43 9.80 13.55
N GLU A 81 -4.42 8.51 13.16
CA GLU A 81 -4.56 7.37 14.07
C GLU A 81 -3.43 7.30 15.11
N ASP A 82 -2.20 7.59 14.67
CA ASP A 82 -1.00 7.62 15.50
C ASP A 82 -0.84 8.95 16.27
N GLU A 83 -1.82 9.89 16.18
CA GLU A 83 -1.85 11.21 16.78
C GLU A 83 -0.76 12.19 16.31
N ILE A 84 0.15 11.76 15.44
CA ILE A 84 1.27 12.56 14.90
C ILE A 84 0.77 13.74 14.06
N PHE A 85 -0.41 13.62 13.45
CA PHE A 85 -1.03 14.70 12.67
C PHE A 85 -1.23 15.97 13.49
N PHE A 86 -1.53 15.83 14.78
CA PHE A 86 -1.79 16.97 15.67
C PHE A 86 -0.53 17.73 16.08
N ASP A 87 0.65 17.13 15.84
CA ASP A 87 1.95 17.77 16.04
C ASP A 87 2.45 18.50 14.79
N ASN A 88 1.63 18.61 13.75
CA ASN A 88 2.00 19.28 12.50
C ASN A 88 2.25 20.78 12.74
N LEU A 89 3.52 21.18 12.64
CA LEU A 89 3.95 22.55 12.95
C LEU A 89 3.23 23.62 12.11
N PRO A 90 3.14 23.53 10.77
CA PRO A 90 2.38 24.47 9.95
C PRO A 90 0.93 24.66 10.40
N LEU A 91 0.21 23.58 10.68
CA LEU A 91 -1.18 23.63 11.15
C LEU A 91 -1.27 24.28 12.52
N ASN A 92 -0.40 23.90 13.44
CA ASN A 92 -0.34 24.48 14.79
C ASN A 92 0.01 25.97 14.77
N HIS A 93 0.90 26.41 13.85
CA HIS A 93 1.20 27.82 13.66
C HIS A 93 -0.03 28.60 13.17
N ALA A 94 -0.78 28.07 12.21
CA ALA A 94 -2.00 28.71 11.70
C ALA A 94 -3.04 28.87 12.82
N VAL A 95 -3.28 27.81 13.60
CA VAL A 95 -4.21 27.84 14.73
C VAL A 95 -3.77 28.84 15.80
N ARG A 96 -2.48 28.86 16.11
CA ARG A 96 -1.92 29.81 17.09
C ARG A 96 -2.09 31.25 16.63
N HIS A 97 -1.72 31.56 15.39
CA HIS A 97 -1.86 32.87 14.81
C HIS A 97 -3.30 33.40 14.92
N VAL A 98 -4.28 32.57 14.56
CA VAL A 98 -5.69 32.94 14.64
C VAL A 98 -6.12 33.22 16.10
N LYS A 99 -5.67 32.39 17.05
CA LYS A 99 -5.96 32.62 18.49
C LYS A 99 -5.36 33.90 19.00
N GLU A 100 -4.14 34.23 18.60
CA GLU A 100 -3.42 35.45 19.05
C GLU A 100 -4.00 36.73 18.43
N THR A 101 -4.47 36.68 17.19
CA THR A 101 -4.98 37.85 16.46
C THR A 101 -6.50 38.01 16.57
N GLY A 102 -7.22 37.02 17.09
CA GLY A 102 -8.69 37.03 17.12
C GLY A 102 -9.31 36.87 15.72
N GLY A 103 -8.54 36.37 14.77
CA GLY A 103 -8.97 36.15 13.37
C GLY A 103 -9.81 34.90 13.18
N THR A 104 -10.05 34.54 11.91
CA THR A 104 -10.80 33.33 11.51
C THR A 104 -9.92 32.44 10.65
N LEU A 105 -9.85 31.17 10.98
CA LEU A 105 -9.21 30.14 10.12
C LEU A 105 -10.23 29.60 9.12
N HIS A 106 -9.99 29.84 7.85
CA HIS A 106 -10.81 29.27 6.76
C HIS A 106 -10.16 27.98 6.27
N VAL A 107 -10.93 26.89 6.29
CA VAL A 107 -10.49 25.58 5.79
C VAL A 107 -11.34 25.20 4.59
N PHE A 108 -10.69 24.81 3.49
CA PHE A 108 -11.33 24.39 2.25
C PHE A 108 -10.93 22.95 1.94
N GLY A 109 -11.89 22.13 1.51
CA GLY A 109 -11.65 20.72 1.17
C GLY A 109 -12.83 20.08 0.49
N LEU A 110 -12.63 18.86 0.03
CA LEU A 110 -13.69 17.95 -0.39
C LEU A 110 -14.11 17.11 0.82
N LEU A 111 -15.43 16.98 1.02
CA LEU A 111 -16.03 16.19 2.10
C LEU A 111 -16.82 15.02 1.50
#